data_24f0872300aa65f203be83063c8a42e4
#
_entry.id   24f0872300aa65f203be83063c8a42e4
#
_cell.length_a   1.000
_cell.length_b   1.000
_cell.length_c   1.000
_cell.angle_alpha   90.00
_cell.angle_beta   90.00
_cell.angle_gamma   90.00
#
_symmetry.space_group_name_H-M   'P 1'
#
loop_
_entity.id
_entity.type
_entity.pdbx_description
1 polymer ?
#
loop_
_entity_poly.entity_id
_entity_poly.type
_entity_poly.pdbx_seq_one_letter_code
_entity_poly.pdbx_strand_id
1 'polypeptide(L)'
;INDDLNNLDFKENFIDYIITNPPYYKKGANIKNKDEEFLISRQEIKMNLSDIFKFSNKVLKDKGKLFMIHKPERLVDIIKESGNLKLKRIKFVQSKAFEKPVFVLMEFVKNANDGLKFENPLIIYDENNNYTKEVNEINGL
;
A
#
# COMPACT_ATOMS: atom_id res chain seq x y z
N ILE A 1 19.99 7.29 1.03
CA ILE A 1 20.40 5.87 1.00
C ILE A 1 19.62 5.24 -0.15
N ASN A 2 20.33 4.71 -1.13
CA ASN A 2 19.73 3.95 -2.23
C ASN A 2 20.26 2.52 -2.12
N ASP A 3 19.48 1.66 -1.45
CA ASP A 3 19.87 0.27 -1.19
C ASP A 3 18.62 -0.62 -1.11
N ASP A 4 18.82 -1.94 -1.20
CA ASP A 4 17.77 -2.92 -0.96
C ASP A 4 17.31 -2.85 0.50
N LEU A 5 16.01 -2.95 0.72
CA LEU A 5 15.40 -2.90 2.05
C LEU A 5 16.02 -3.93 3.03
N ASN A 6 16.41 -5.09 2.51
CA ASN A 6 17.01 -6.18 3.29
C ASN A 6 18.45 -5.90 3.73
N ASN A 7 19.13 -4.95 3.08
CA ASN A 7 20.50 -4.56 3.40
C ASN A 7 20.57 -3.39 4.39
N LEU A 8 19.42 -2.77 4.69
CA LEU A 8 19.37 -1.59 5.57
C LEU A 8 19.40 -2.01 7.04
N ASP A 9 20.48 -1.67 7.73
CA ASP A 9 20.60 -1.85 9.18
C ASP A 9 20.12 -0.60 9.93
N PHE A 10 18.81 -0.53 10.17
CA PHE A 10 18.23 0.50 11.02
C PHE A 10 18.05 0.04 12.45
N LYS A 11 18.26 0.98 13.38
CA LYS A 11 17.93 0.80 14.78
C LYS A 11 16.45 0.44 14.94
N GLU A 12 16.16 -0.51 15.81
CA GLU A 12 14.78 -0.87 16.14
C GLU A 12 14.05 0.27 16.84
N ASN A 13 12.74 0.38 16.59
CA ASN A 13 11.87 1.36 17.24
C ASN A 13 12.37 2.81 17.14
N PHE A 14 12.84 3.20 15.95
CA PHE A 14 13.45 4.51 15.73
C PHE A 14 12.60 5.43 14.82
N ILE A 15 11.80 4.86 13.92
CA ILE A 15 11.07 5.61 12.88
C ILE A 15 9.63 5.85 13.31
N ASP A 16 9.12 7.08 13.11
CA ASP A 16 7.73 7.43 13.39
C ASP A 16 6.80 7.06 12.23
N TYR A 17 7.26 7.30 10.97
CA TYR A 17 6.45 7.12 9.76
C TYR A 17 7.23 6.46 8.65
N ILE A 18 6.58 5.55 7.94
CA ILE A 18 7.06 4.96 6.69
C ILE A 18 6.00 5.22 5.63
N ILE A 19 6.41 5.65 4.45
CA ILE A 19 5.54 5.76 3.27
C ILE A 19 6.11 4.84 2.20
N THR A 20 5.26 4.00 1.60
CA THR A 20 5.68 3.05 0.58
C THR A 20 4.68 2.96 -0.58
N ASN A 21 5.24 2.82 -1.77
CA ASN A 21 4.52 2.49 -2.99
C ASN A 21 5.19 1.26 -3.61
N PRO A 22 4.86 0.05 -3.13
CA PRO A 22 5.51 -1.16 -3.61
C PRO A 22 5.22 -1.41 -5.09
N PRO A 23 6.10 -2.10 -5.82
CA PRO A 23 5.83 -2.48 -7.20
C PRO A 23 4.62 -3.42 -7.25
N TYR A 24 3.70 -3.14 -8.19
CA TYR A 24 2.45 -3.90 -8.34
C TYR A 24 2.64 -5.20 -9.11
N TYR A 25 3.66 -5.23 -9.99
CA TYR A 25 4.04 -6.38 -10.82
C TYR A 25 5.55 -6.36 -11.06
N LYS A 26 6.22 -7.52 -10.97
CA LYS A 26 7.53 -7.67 -11.62
C LYS A 26 7.33 -7.94 -13.10
N LYS A 27 7.91 -7.08 -13.95
CA LYS A 27 8.09 -7.37 -15.38
C LYS A 27 9.21 -8.39 -15.52
N GLY A 28 8.91 -9.53 -16.12
CA GLY A 28 9.98 -10.36 -16.70
C GLY A 28 10.01 -11.80 -16.25
N ALA A 29 9.15 -12.58 -16.83
CA ALA A 29 9.51 -13.91 -17.29
C ALA A 29 8.80 -14.11 -18.63
N ASN A 30 9.52 -14.51 -19.67
CA ASN A 30 8.95 -15.05 -20.90
C ASN A 30 8.26 -16.39 -20.58
N ILE A 31 7.12 -16.33 -19.91
CA ILE A 31 6.35 -17.50 -19.54
C ILE A 31 5.27 -17.69 -20.59
N LYS A 32 5.26 -18.85 -21.20
CA LYS A 32 4.35 -19.22 -22.29
C LYS A 32 2.90 -19.47 -21.83
N ASN A 33 2.63 -19.42 -20.52
CA ASN A 33 1.34 -19.71 -19.94
C ASN A 33 0.88 -18.58 -18.99
N LYS A 34 -0.24 -17.95 -19.28
CA LYS A 34 -0.79 -16.84 -18.48
C LYS A 34 -1.09 -17.20 -17.03
N ASP A 35 -1.45 -18.45 -16.77
CA ASP A 35 -1.78 -18.93 -15.41
C ASP A 35 -0.51 -19.06 -14.55
N GLU A 36 0.60 -19.54 -15.14
CA GLU A 36 1.89 -19.63 -14.45
C GLU A 36 2.47 -18.23 -14.19
N GLU A 37 2.39 -17.31 -15.15
CA GLU A 37 2.82 -15.93 -14.99
C GLU A 37 2.05 -15.24 -13.84
N PHE A 38 0.75 -15.48 -13.76
CA PHE A 38 -0.09 -14.96 -12.69
C PHE A 38 0.29 -15.52 -11.31
N LEU A 39 0.56 -16.81 -11.21
CA LEU A 39 0.98 -17.47 -9.96
C LEU A 39 2.34 -16.99 -9.48
N ILE A 40 3.33 -16.89 -10.38
CA ILE A 40 4.69 -16.42 -10.04
C ILE A 40 4.64 -14.95 -9.62
N SER A 41 3.95 -14.09 -10.37
CA SER A 41 3.81 -12.67 -10.02
C SER A 41 3.13 -12.49 -8.67
N ARG A 42 2.16 -13.34 -8.33
CA ARG A 42 1.47 -13.32 -7.04
C ARG A 42 2.38 -13.75 -5.89
N GLN A 43 3.25 -14.73 -6.09
CA GLN A 43 4.23 -15.17 -5.08
C GLN A 43 5.31 -14.13 -4.85
N GLU A 44 5.86 -13.52 -5.91
CA GLU A 44 6.87 -12.46 -5.81
C GLU A 44 6.33 -11.22 -5.08
N ILE A 45 5.08 -10.83 -5.34
CA ILE A 45 4.43 -9.72 -4.63
C ILE A 45 4.25 -10.04 -3.15
N LYS A 46 3.88 -11.26 -2.80
CA LYS A 46 3.76 -11.68 -1.39
C LYS A 46 5.08 -11.61 -0.66
N MET A 47 6.18 -12.05 -1.27
CA MET A 47 7.52 -11.94 -0.67
C MET A 47 7.89 -10.50 -0.42
N ASN A 48 7.67 -9.60 -1.39
CA ASN A 48 7.94 -8.16 -1.22
C ASN A 48 7.08 -7.52 -0.11
N LEU A 49 5.80 -7.89 0.01
CA LEU A 49 4.93 -7.40 1.08
C LEU A 49 5.39 -7.88 2.45
N SER A 50 5.73 -9.17 2.58
CA SER A 50 6.26 -9.74 3.81
C SER A 50 7.52 -9.00 4.28
N ASP A 51 8.46 -8.70 3.38
CA ASP A 51 9.70 -7.97 3.69
C ASP A 51 9.40 -6.53 4.15
N ILE A 52 8.49 -5.84 3.46
CA ILE A 52 8.06 -4.49 3.86
C ILE A 52 7.46 -4.50 5.27
N PHE A 53 6.55 -5.44 5.57
CA PHE A 53 5.92 -5.51 6.88
C PHE A 53 6.90 -5.93 7.99
N LYS A 54 7.81 -6.88 7.73
CA LYS A 54 8.87 -7.27 8.67
C LYS A 54 9.79 -6.09 8.98
N PHE A 55 10.28 -5.42 7.95
CA PHE A 55 11.11 -4.23 8.11
C PHE A 55 10.38 -3.15 8.89
N SER A 56 9.17 -2.79 8.47
CA SER A 56 8.37 -1.76 9.13
C SER A 56 8.11 -2.09 10.60
N ASN A 57 7.81 -3.34 10.92
CA ASN A 57 7.60 -3.79 12.30
C ASN A 57 8.89 -3.70 13.14
N LYS A 58 10.07 -3.94 12.55
CA LYS A 58 11.36 -3.78 13.22
C LYS A 58 11.63 -2.32 13.57
N VAL A 59 11.51 -1.42 12.58
CA VAL A 59 12.03 -0.05 12.70
C VAL A 59 11.04 0.97 13.23
N LEU A 60 9.74 0.75 13.07
CA LEU A 60 8.70 1.65 13.59
C LEU A 60 8.67 1.63 15.11
N LYS A 61 8.53 2.80 15.71
CA LYS A 61 8.22 2.96 17.13
C LYS A 61 6.86 2.34 17.48
N ASP A 62 6.60 2.14 18.77
CA ASP A 62 5.23 1.85 19.23
C ASP A 62 4.28 2.96 18.74
N LYS A 63 3.11 2.57 18.21
CA LYS A 63 2.16 3.46 17.54
C LYS A 63 2.70 4.19 16.29
N GLY A 64 3.90 3.85 15.81
CA GLY A 64 4.43 4.31 14.53
C GLY A 64 3.56 3.82 13.36
N LYS A 65 3.59 4.53 12.24
CA LYS A 65 2.65 4.35 11.14
C LYS A 65 3.35 3.97 9.84
N LEU A 66 2.74 3.02 9.12
CA LEU A 66 3.09 2.69 7.74
C LEU A 66 1.94 3.14 6.83
N PHE A 67 2.24 4.03 5.89
CA PHE A 67 1.33 4.43 4.82
C PHE A 67 1.69 3.68 3.54
N MET A 68 0.70 3.05 2.94
CA MET A 68 0.88 2.25 1.73
C MET A 68 -0.18 2.57 0.69
N ILE A 69 0.24 2.71 -0.56
CA ILE A 69 -0.65 2.71 -1.72
C ILE A 69 -0.49 1.37 -2.46
N HIS A 70 -1.58 0.77 -2.89
CA HIS A 70 -1.54 -0.48 -3.65
C HIS A 70 -2.79 -0.67 -4.52
N LYS A 71 -2.79 -1.75 -5.32
CA LYS A 71 -3.98 -2.18 -6.06
C LYS A 71 -5.02 -2.80 -5.11
N PRO A 72 -6.33 -2.48 -5.26
CA PRO A 72 -7.39 -2.98 -4.38
C PRO A 72 -7.50 -4.51 -4.35
N GLU A 73 -7.21 -5.17 -5.45
CA GLU A 73 -7.26 -6.64 -5.59
C GLU A 73 -6.28 -7.36 -4.65
N ARG A 74 -5.29 -6.61 -4.13
CA ARG A 74 -4.28 -7.14 -3.22
C ARG A 74 -4.60 -6.91 -1.74
N LEU A 75 -5.70 -6.24 -1.44
CA LEU A 75 -6.03 -5.85 -0.07
C LEU A 75 -6.03 -7.03 0.91
N VAL A 76 -6.58 -8.17 0.51
CA VAL A 76 -6.62 -9.37 1.36
C VAL A 76 -5.23 -9.95 1.61
N ASP A 77 -4.37 -9.98 0.57
CA ASP A 77 -2.98 -10.44 0.71
C ASP A 77 -2.20 -9.50 1.64
N ILE A 78 -2.37 -8.19 1.48
CA ILE A 78 -1.73 -7.15 2.30
C ILE A 78 -2.12 -7.29 3.77
N ILE A 79 -3.40 -7.45 4.07
CA ILE A 79 -3.89 -7.61 5.45
C ILE A 79 -3.33 -8.88 6.09
N LYS A 80 -3.23 -9.98 5.34
CA LYS A 80 -2.65 -11.24 5.85
C LYS A 80 -1.17 -11.12 6.22
N GLU A 81 -0.41 -10.32 5.47
CA GLU A 81 1.02 -10.11 5.72
C GLU A 81 1.32 -9.05 6.80
N SER A 82 0.31 -8.27 7.21
CA SER A 82 0.54 -7.09 8.06
C SER A 82 0.95 -7.40 9.52
N GLY A 83 0.66 -8.59 10.02
CA GLY A 83 1.09 -9.03 11.36
C GLY A 83 0.64 -8.09 12.49
N ASN A 84 1.61 -7.52 13.21
CA ASN A 84 1.36 -6.58 14.31
C ASN A 84 1.03 -5.15 13.86
N LEU A 85 1.14 -4.87 12.55
CA LEU A 85 0.74 -3.60 11.96
C LEU A 85 -0.75 -3.68 11.62
N LYS A 86 -1.59 -3.06 12.45
CA LYS A 86 -3.05 -3.08 12.28
C LYS A 86 -3.51 -2.04 11.27
N LEU A 87 -4.30 -2.45 10.28
CA LEU A 87 -4.94 -1.53 9.35
C LEU A 87 -5.95 -0.66 10.10
N LYS A 88 -5.70 0.65 10.15
CA LYS A 88 -6.50 1.61 10.95
C LYS A 88 -7.32 2.57 10.09
N ARG A 89 -6.83 2.90 8.89
CA ARG A 89 -7.61 3.71 7.94
C ARG A 89 -7.44 3.17 6.53
N ILE A 90 -8.51 3.28 5.75
CA ILE A 90 -8.55 2.92 4.35
C ILE A 90 -9.30 3.98 3.55
N LYS A 91 -8.74 4.35 2.39
CA LYS A 91 -9.35 5.25 1.41
C LYS A 91 -9.18 4.67 0.02
N PHE A 92 -10.26 4.50 -0.71
CA PHE A 92 -10.21 4.07 -2.10
C PHE A 92 -10.01 5.27 -3.03
N VAL A 93 -9.30 5.06 -4.13
CA VAL A 93 -9.12 6.03 -5.20
C VAL A 93 -9.85 5.54 -6.43
N GLN A 94 -10.71 6.35 -7.01
CA GLN A 94 -11.51 6.07 -8.19
C GLN A 94 -11.20 7.10 -9.28
N SER A 95 -11.18 6.68 -10.55
CA SER A 95 -11.01 7.64 -11.66
C SER A 95 -12.20 8.58 -11.71
N LYS A 96 -13.42 8.05 -11.67
CA LYS A 96 -14.68 8.80 -11.59
C LYS A 96 -15.58 8.22 -10.52
N ALA A 97 -16.57 9.01 -10.12
CA ALA A 97 -17.63 8.55 -9.22
C ALA A 97 -18.32 7.30 -9.80
N PHE A 98 -18.64 6.34 -8.93
CA PHE A 98 -19.27 5.05 -9.26
C PHE A 98 -18.44 4.07 -10.10
N GLU A 99 -17.19 4.41 -10.44
CA GLU A 99 -16.25 3.46 -11.05
C GLU A 99 -15.57 2.58 -9.99
N LYS A 100 -15.02 1.45 -10.44
CA LYS A 100 -14.24 0.57 -9.55
C LYS A 100 -12.99 1.30 -9.07
N PRO A 101 -12.56 1.08 -7.81
CA PRO A 101 -11.32 1.64 -7.31
C PRO A 101 -10.11 1.20 -8.15
N VAL A 102 -9.22 2.14 -8.45
CA VAL A 102 -7.95 1.89 -9.15
C VAL A 102 -6.78 1.73 -8.20
N PHE A 103 -6.89 2.35 -7.00
CA PHE A 103 -5.93 2.22 -5.91
C PHE A 103 -6.63 2.21 -4.55
N VAL A 104 -5.90 1.73 -3.56
CA VAL A 104 -6.27 1.80 -2.15
C VAL A 104 -5.11 2.44 -1.37
N LEU A 105 -5.44 3.44 -0.56
CA LEU A 105 -4.54 4.06 0.40
C LEU A 105 -4.82 3.45 1.77
N MET A 106 -3.78 3.06 2.48
CA MET A 106 -3.87 2.35 3.75
C MET A 106 -2.95 2.97 4.78
N GLU A 107 -3.44 3.12 6.01
CA GLU A 107 -2.63 3.46 7.18
C GLU A 107 -2.63 2.27 8.13
N PHE A 108 -1.44 1.72 8.35
CA PHE A 108 -1.21 0.69 9.37
C PHE A 108 -0.54 1.33 10.59
N VAL A 109 -0.90 0.87 11.77
CA VAL A 109 -0.33 1.36 13.04
C VAL A 109 0.21 0.18 13.84
N LYS A 110 1.47 0.29 14.28
CA LYS A 110 2.13 -0.74 15.10
C LYS A 110 1.48 -0.84 16.47
N ASN A 111 1.19 -2.07 16.90
CA ASN A 111 0.60 -2.38 18.20
C ASN A 111 -0.70 -1.60 18.50
N ALA A 112 -1.48 -1.26 17.48
CA ALA A 112 -2.78 -0.63 17.65
C ALA A 112 -3.84 -1.66 18.03
N ASN A 113 -4.89 -1.19 18.70
CA ASN A 113 -6.11 -1.97 18.91
C ASN A 113 -6.83 -2.20 17.57
N ASP A 114 -7.71 -3.17 17.52
CA ASP A 114 -8.57 -3.40 16.36
C ASP A 114 -9.50 -2.20 16.08
N GLY A 115 -10.12 -2.21 14.93
CA GLY A 115 -10.99 -1.13 14.45
C GLY A 115 -10.42 -0.45 13.21
N LEU A 116 -11.24 -0.36 12.18
CA LEU A 116 -10.90 0.20 10.88
C LEU A 116 -11.81 1.39 10.58
N LYS A 117 -11.20 2.52 10.21
CA LYS A 117 -11.93 3.69 9.73
C LYS A 117 -11.92 3.71 8.19
N PHE A 118 -13.11 3.80 7.60
CA PHE A 118 -13.28 4.05 6.18
C PHE A 118 -13.35 5.54 5.93
N GLU A 119 -12.50 6.03 5.03
CA GLU A 119 -12.58 7.40 4.52
C GLU A 119 -13.42 7.43 3.24
N ASN A 120 -14.01 8.58 2.93
CA ASN A 120 -14.68 8.77 1.65
C ASN A 120 -13.70 8.56 0.50
N PRO A 121 -14.10 7.94 -0.61
CA PRO A 121 -13.20 7.71 -1.74
C PRO A 121 -12.69 9.02 -2.33
N LEU A 122 -11.43 9.04 -2.76
CA LEU A 122 -10.88 10.11 -3.58
C LEU A 122 -11.31 9.89 -5.03
N ILE A 123 -12.09 10.82 -5.57
CA ILE A 123 -12.49 10.84 -6.97
C ILE A 123 -11.51 11.74 -7.73
N ILE A 124 -10.85 11.20 -8.76
CA ILE A 124 -9.82 11.96 -9.49
C ILE A 124 -10.45 12.98 -10.43
N TYR A 125 -11.42 12.55 -11.23
CA TYR A 125 -12.03 13.37 -12.27
C TYR A 125 -13.52 13.57 -12.03
N ASP A 126 -14.01 14.75 -12.34
CA ASP A 126 -15.43 15.07 -12.42
C ASP A 126 -16.07 14.52 -13.72
N GLU A 127 -17.35 14.81 -13.95
CA GLU A 127 -18.10 14.37 -15.14
C GLU A 127 -17.51 14.96 -16.45
N ASN A 128 -16.84 16.11 -16.38
CA ASN A 128 -16.24 16.82 -17.49
C ASN A 128 -14.76 16.45 -17.72
N ASN A 129 -14.24 15.43 -17.03
CA ASN A 129 -12.82 15.02 -17.06
C ASN A 129 -11.83 16.07 -16.49
N ASN A 130 -12.27 17.02 -15.67
CA ASN A 130 -11.39 17.88 -14.92
C ASN A 130 -11.03 17.23 -13.58
N TYR A 131 -9.89 17.63 -12.99
CA TYR A 131 -9.58 17.23 -11.62
C TYR A 131 -10.64 17.77 -10.66
N THR A 132 -11.03 16.92 -9.71
CA THR A 132 -11.93 17.35 -8.63
C THR A 132 -11.25 18.38 -7.73
N LYS A 133 -12.05 19.11 -6.96
CA LYS A 133 -11.55 20.10 -6.00
C LYS A 133 -10.55 19.47 -5.02
N GLU A 134 -10.85 18.27 -4.49
CA GLU A 134 -9.96 17.56 -3.56
C GLU A 134 -8.59 17.26 -4.20
N VAL A 135 -8.56 16.82 -5.46
CA VAL A 135 -7.30 16.57 -6.18
C VAL A 135 -6.52 17.86 -6.42
N ASN A 136 -7.20 18.94 -6.79
CA ASN A 136 -6.57 20.26 -6.96
C ASN A 136 -5.94 20.75 -5.65
N GLU A 137 -6.65 20.63 -4.53
CA GLU A 137 -6.11 20.98 -3.20
C GLU A 137 -4.88 20.14 -2.84
N ILE A 138 -4.88 18.82 -3.14
CA ILE A 138 -3.71 17.95 -2.93
C ILE A 138 -2.52 18.40 -3.78
N ASN A 139 -2.77 18.84 -5.01
CA ASN A 139 -1.73 19.31 -5.94
C ASN A 139 -1.27 20.75 -5.66
N GLY A 140 -1.90 21.44 -4.72
CA GLY A 140 -1.59 22.85 -4.40
C GLY A 140 -2.09 23.84 -5.47
N LEU A 141 -3.15 23.48 -6.17
CA LEU A 141 -3.80 24.29 -7.22
C LEU A 141 -5.09 24.91 -6.73
#